data_757ad8cb6b4f70feea92cd1b660eab98
#
_entry.id   757ad8cb6b4f70feea92cd1b660eab98
#
_cell.length_a   1.000
_cell.length_b   1.000
_cell.length_c   1.000
_cell.angle_alpha   90.00
_cell.angle_beta   90.00
_cell.angle_gamma   90.00
#
_symmetry.space_group_name_H-M   'P 1'
#
loop_
_entity.id
_entity.type
_entity.pdbx_description
1 polymer ?
#
loop_
_entity_poly.entity_id
_entity_poly.type
_entity_poly.pdbx_seq_one_letter_code
_entity_poly.pdbx_strand_id
1 'polypeptide(L)'
;MIEEMQAEAQALLSAGEYDHALAEFSVLREIRSRREGPYSVMYLSNVHDCVRCMSHLMLWSDASHLCRELHGKYVRTHGRAEADTVDVAKHWAWALVHLHEYPPAVRLYLLTADALWESDPGQAQRLLGAAVIHRHDTDPLALLSPGLIDGVGLRHAEEERETIARLVAALADTGAVSTSTATIDGLAFA
;
A
#
# COMPACT_ATOMS: atom_id res chain seq x y z
N MET A 1 24.63 -13.65 -14.15
CA MET A 1 23.37 -13.83 -14.92
C MET A 1 22.14 -13.30 -14.15
N ILE A 2 21.70 -13.85 -13.00
CA ILE A 2 20.55 -13.28 -12.24
C ILE A 2 20.88 -11.88 -11.71
N GLU A 3 22.07 -11.67 -11.19
CA GLU A 3 22.53 -10.38 -10.67
C GLU A 3 22.68 -9.33 -11.78
N GLU A 4 23.05 -9.73 -12.97
CA GLU A 4 23.11 -8.85 -14.15
C GLU A 4 21.70 -8.44 -14.58
N MET A 5 20.76 -9.39 -14.66
CA MET A 5 19.34 -9.10 -14.93
C MET A 5 18.74 -8.17 -13.85
N GLN A 6 19.09 -8.38 -12.57
CA GLN A 6 18.65 -7.50 -11.48
C GLN A 6 19.17 -6.08 -11.66
N ALA A 7 20.45 -5.93 -12.01
CA ALA A 7 21.06 -4.62 -12.24
C ALA A 7 20.44 -3.91 -13.47
N GLU A 8 20.16 -4.65 -14.53
CA GLU A 8 19.51 -4.14 -15.73
C GLU A 8 18.07 -3.68 -15.43
N ALA A 9 17.29 -4.50 -14.72
CA ALA A 9 15.93 -4.15 -14.33
C ALA A 9 15.89 -2.89 -13.44
N GLN A 10 16.84 -2.74 -12.50
CA GLN A 10 16.97 -1.54 -11.68
C GLN A 10 17.40 -0.30 -12.49
N ALA A 11 18.25 -0.48 -13.49
CA ALA A 11 18.65 0.60 -14.39
C ALA A 11 17.45 1.09 -15.24
N LEU A 12 16.65 0.17 -15.77
CA LEU A 12 15.41 0.47 -16.51
C LEU A 12 14.40 1.21 -15.62
N LEU A 13 14.19 0.72 -14.40
CA LEU A 13 13.29 1.39 -13.43
C LEU A 13 13.76 2.83 -13.14
N SER A 14 15.07 3.01 -12.92
CA SER A 14 15.66 4.32 -12.65
C SER A 14 15.61 5.26 -13.85
N ALA A 15 15.60 4.71 -15.06
CA ALA A 15 15.45 5.45 -16.31
C ALA A 15 14.00 5.81 -16.65
N GLY A 16 13.02 5.28 -15.88
CA GLY A 16 11.59 5.46 -16.16
C GLY A 16 11.05 4.55 -17.28
N GLU A 17 11.82 3.56 -17.70
CA GLU A 17 11.43 2.54 -18.69
C GLU A 17 10.60 1.44 -18.02
N TYR A 18 9.43 1.84 -17.47
CA TYR A 18 8.64 1.00 -16.56
C TYR A 18 8.09 -0.27 -17.19
N ASP A 19 7.76 -0.27 -18.48
CA ASP A 19 7.27 -1.44 -19.23
C ASP A 19 8.37 -2.50 -19.38
N HIS A 20 9.56 -2.10 -19.75
CA HIS A 20 10.73 -2.98 -19.86
C HIS A 20 11.17 -3.46 -18.47
N ALA A 21 11.23 -2.56 -17.48
CA ALA A 21 11.54 -2.93 -16.10
C ALA A 21 10.55 -3.97 -15.53
N LEU A 22 9.23 -3.79 -15.79
CA LEU A 22 8.20 -4.72 -15.36
C LEU A 22 8.39 -6.11 -15.97
N ALA A 23 8.76 -6.18 -17.24
CA ALA A 23 9.03 -7.46 -17.91
C ALA A 23 10.20 -8.19 -17.24
N GLU A 24 11.33 -7.51 -17.01
CA GLU A 24 12.51 -8.07 -16.34
C GLU A 24 12.22 -8.50 -14.90
N PHE A 25 11.58 -7.66 -14.08
CA PHE A 25 11.19 -8.01 -12.71
C PHE A 25 10.20 -9.17 -12.66
N SER A 26 9.31 -9.31 -13.65
CA SER A 26 8.38 -10.42 -13.74
C SER A 26 9.09 -11.75 -13.97
N VAL A 27 10.14 -11.77 -14.79
CA VAL A 27 11.00 -12.94 -14.98
C VAL A 27 11.81 -13.24 -13.71
N LEU A 28 12.42 -12.22 -13.13
CA LEU A 28 13.21 -12.34 -11.90
C LEU A 28 12.40 -12.91 -10.73
N ARG A 29 11.19 -12.40 -10.50
CA ARG A 29 10.32 -12.92 -9.42
C ARG A 29 9.98 -14.39 -9.61
N GLU A 30 9.75 -14.84 -10.85
CA GLU A 30 9.46 -16.25 -11.14
C GLU A 30 10.67 -17.13 -10.87
N ILE A 31 11.85 -16.72 -11.31
CA ILE A 31 13.11 -17.44 -11.03
C ILE A 31 13.36 -17.53 -9.53
N ARG A 32 13.23 -16.42 -8.79
CA ARG A 32 13.46 -16.38 -7.35
C ARG A 32 12.41 -17.13 -6.56
N SER A 33 11.14 -17.09 -6.97
CA SER A 33 10.09 -17.91 -6.35
C SER A 33 10.43 -19.41 -6.36
N ARG A 34 10.95 -19.89 -7.50
CA ARG A 34 11.33 -21.30 -7.66
C ARG A 34 12.60 -21.67 -6.92
N ARG A 35 13.58 -20.76 -6.83
CA ARG A 35 14.89 -21.03 -6.24
C ARG A 35 14.97 -20.78 -4.76
N GLU A 36 14.36 -19.71 -4.30
CA GLU A 36 14.51 -19.18 -2.95
C GLU A 36 13.22 -19.26 -2.14
N GLY A 37 12.09 -19.47 -2.83
CA GLY A 37 10.78 -19.55 -2.24
C GLY A 37 10.02 -18.20 -2.19
N PRO A 38 8.69 -18.27 -1.94
CA PRO A 38 7.78 -17.12 -2.07
C PRO A 38 7.84 -16.11 -0.90
N TYR A 39 8.77 -16.28 0.02
CA TYR A 39 9.03 -15.40 1.16
C TYR A 39 10.48 -14.94 1.25
N SER A 40 11.31 -15.26 0.25
CA SER A 40 12.68 -14.76 0.25
C SER A 40 12.70 -13.24 0.06
N VAL A 41 13.67 -12.57 0.67
CA VAL A 41 13.84 -11.12 0.60
C VAL A 41 13.89 -10.65 -0.85
N MET A 42 14.67 -11.33 -1.68
CA MET A 42 14.85 -10.95 -3.07
C MET A 42 13.60 -11.19 -3.92
N TYR A 43 12.83 -12.24 -3.64
CA TYR A 43 11.54 -12.45 -4.29
C TYR A 43 10.57 -11.31 -3.94
N LEU A 44 10.43 -10.99 -2.66
CA LEU A 44 9.51 -9.93 -2.20
C LEU A 44 9.91 -8.57 -2.76
N SER A 45 11.23 -8.27 -2.83
CA SER A 45 11.74 -7.06 -3.45
C SER A 45 11.38 -6.97 -4.94
N ASN A 46 11.55 -8.06 -5.71
CA ASN A 46 11.18 -8.05 -7.13
C ASN A 46 9.66 -7.90 -7.35
N VAL A 47 8.84 -8.50 -6.48
CA VAL A 47 7.39 -8.29 -6.51
C VAL A 47 7.05 -6.81 -6.22
N HIS A 48 7.74 -6.19 -5.28
CA HIS A 48 7.57 -4.78 -4.94
C HIS A 48 7.96 -3.87 -6.11
N ASP A 49 9.07 -4.15 -6.79
CA ASP A 49 9.47 -3.40 -7.99
C ASP A 49 8.45 -3.57 -9.14
N CYS A 50 7.83 -4.76 -9.28
CA CYS A 50 6.68 -4.93 -10.19
C CYS A 50 5.52 -4.01 -9.82
N VAL A 51 5.16 -3.89 -8.53
CA VAL A 51 4.11 -2.99 -8.06
C VAL A 51 4.41 -1.54 -8.43
N ARG A 52 5.65 -1.08 -8.22
CA ARG A 52 6.10 0.26 -8.59
C ARG A 52 5.94 0.52 -10.10
N CYS A 53 6.43 -0.40 -10.93
CA CYS A 53 6.26 -0.30 -12.38
C CYS A 53 4.78 -0.26 -12.79
N MET A 54 3.95 -1.16 -12.27
CA MET A 54 2.51 -1.21 -12.55
C MET A 54 1.81 0.09 -12.17
N SER A 55 2.19 0.70 -11.06
CA SER A 55 1.63 1.97 -10.60
C SER A 55 1.97 3.11 -11.57
N HIS A 56 3.20 3.20 -12.04
CA HIS A 56 3.61 4.18 -13.05
C HIS A 56 2.94 3.95 -14.40
N LEU A 57 2.70 2.70 -14.77
CA LEU A 57 1.98 2.31 -15.99
C LEU A 57 0.46 2.42 -15.86
N MET A 58 -0.05 2.83 -14.70
CA MET A 58 -1.48 2.93 -14.40
C MET A 58 -2.24 1.60 -14.55
N LEU A 59 -1.57 0.48 -14.34
CA LEU A 59 -2.14 -0.88 -14.36
C LEU A 59 -2.81 -1.18 -13.01
N TRP A 60 -3.84 -0.41 -12.67
CA TRP A 60 -4.41 -0.35 -11.32
C TRP A 60 -4.99 -1.68 -10.83
N SER A 61 -5.66 -2.43 -11.71
CA SER A 61 -6.23 -3.74 -11.36
C SER A 61 -5.13 -4.73 -10.99
N ASP A 62 -4.10 -4.86 -11.83
CA ASP A 62 -2.99 -5.79 -11.61
C ASP A 62 -2.16 -5.37 -10.40
N ALA A 63 -1.91 -4.05 -10.24
CA ALA A 63 -1.24 -3.49 -9.08
C ALA A 63 -2.00 -3.81 -7.79
N SER A 64 -3.33 -3.62 -7.76
CA SER A 64 -4.16 -3.92 -6.58
C SER A 64 -4.08 -5.40 -6.17
N HIS A 65 -4.18 -6.31 -7.14
CA HIS A 65 -4.05 -7.75 -6.87
C HIS A 65 -2.67 -8.11 -6.30
N LEU A 66 -1.61 -7.59 -6.92
CA LEU A 66 -0.24 -7.89 -6.50
C LEU A 66 0.08 -7.26 -5.13
N CYS A 67 -0.39 -6.03 -4.89
CA CYS A 67 -0.25 -5.35 -3.60
C CYS A 67 -0.92 -6.11 -2.46
N ARG A 68 -2.14 -6.63 -2.68
CA ARG A 68 -2.84 -7.43 -1.66
C ARG A 68 -2.01 -8.62 -1.19
N GLU A 69 -1.44 -9.37 -2.12
CA GLU A 69 -0.59 -10.52 -1.81
C GLU A 69 0.68 -10.09 -1.09
N LEU A 70 1.38 -9.10 -1.65
CA LEU A 70 2.66 -8.61 -1.13
C LEU A 70 2.52 -7.97 0.25
N HIS A 71 1.51 -7.13 0.46
CA HIS A 71 1.23 -6.50 1.75
C HIS A 71 1.01 -7.55 2.85
N GLY A 72 0.20 -8.59 2.57
CA GLY A 72 0.00 -9.68 3.53
C GLY A 72 1.28 -10.46 3.84
N LYS A 73 2.21 -10.59 2.90
CA LYS A 73 3.53 -11.19 3.12
C LYS A 73 4.42 -10.28 3.98
N TYR A 74 4.50 -9.00 3.65
CA TYR A 74 5.29 -8.02 4.41
C TYR A 74 4.80 -7.84 5.85
N VAL A 75 3.49 -7.76 6.08
CA VAL A 75 2.93 -7.70 7.44
C VAL A 75 3.42 -8.88 8.29
N ARG A 76 3.46 -10.08 7.71
CA ARG A 76 3.90 -11.30 8.43
C ARG A 76 5.40 -11.37 8.65
N THR A 77 6.19 -10.84 7.73
CA THR A 77 7.66 -10.99 7.75
C THR A 77 8.37 -9.77 8.35
N HIS A 78 7.85 -8.58 8.15
CA HIS A 78 8.47 -7.31 8.55
C HIS A 78 7.68 -6.55 9.61
N GLY A 79 6.35 -6.68 9.61
CA GLY A 79 5.46 -5.91 10.48
C GLY A 79 4.76 -4.77 9.75
N ARG A 80 3.74 -4.20 10.40
CA ARG A 80 2.81 -3.22 9.80
C ARG A 80 3.41 -1.84 9.59
N ALA A 81 4.38 -1.45 10.43
CA ALA A 81 5.00 -0.12 10.42
C ALA A 81 6.30 -0.06 9.63
N GLU A 82 6.77 -1.18 9.10
CA GLU A 82 7.99 -1.23 8.31
C GLU A 82 7.85 -0.51 6.96
N ALA A 83 8.93 0.13 6.52
CA ALA A 83 8.93 1.00 5.36
C ALA A 83 8.36 0.34 4.10
N ASP A 84 8.78 -0.89 3.78
CA ASP A 84 8.30 -1.63 2.61
C ASP A 84 6.82 -1.99 2.73
N THR A 85 6.35 -2.35 3.93
CA THR A 85 4.93 -2.64 4.20
C THR A 85 4.08 -1.40 3.97
N VAL A 86 4.53 -0.27 4.47
CA VAL A 86 3.86 1.03 4.33
C VAL A 86 3.85 1.48 2.87
N ASP A 87 4.96 1.32 2.16
CA ASP A 87 5.05 1.69 0.74
C ASP A 87 4.06 0.88 -0.11
N VAL A 88 4.01 -0.44 0.07
CA VAL A 88 3.02 -1.29 -0.61
C VAL A 88 1.58 -0.93 -0.23
N ALA A 89 1.31 -0.59 1.03
CA ALA A 89 -0.02 -0.15 1.46
C ALA A 89 -0.44 1.14 0.74
N LYS A 90 0.47 2.09 0.53
CA LYS A 90 0.24 3.33 -0.22
C LYS A 90 -0.07 3.03 -1.69
N HIS A 91 0.73 2.21 -2.35
CA HIS A 91 0.49 1.79 -3.73
C HIS A 91 -0.87 1.10 -3.89
N TRP A 92 -1.22 0.23 -2.93
CA TRP A 92 -2.50 -0.48 -2.94
C TRP A 92 -3.67 0.47 -2.74
N ALA A 93 -3.62 1.35 -1.73
CA ALA A 93 -4.66 2.34 -1.50
C ALA A 93 -4.85 3.25 -2.72
N TRP A 94 -3.76 3.68 -3.35
CA TRP A 94 -3.81 4.49 -4.56
C TRP A 94 -4.44 3.75 -5.75
N ALA A 95 -4.09 2.49 -5.97
CA ALA A 95 -4.73 1.66 -6.99
C ALA A 95 -6.24 1.51 -6.73
N LEU A 96 -6.65 1.27 -5.48
CA LEU A 96 -8.06 1.18 -5.10
C LEU A 96 -8.83 2.49 -5.37
N VAL A 97 -8.21 3.64 -5.10
CA VAL A 97 -8.80 4.95 -5.43
C VAL A 97 -9.05 5.08 -6.92
N HIS A 98 -8.10 4.70 -7.77
CA HIS A 98 -8.27 4.74 -9.22
C HIS A 98 -9.28 3.73 -9.76
N LEU A 99 -9.52 2.65 -9.01
CA LEU A 99 -10.58 1.68 -9.30
C LEU A 99 -11.95 2.10 -8.75
N HIS A 100 -12.04 3.27 -8.10
CA HIS A 100 -13.23 3.75 -7.39
C HIS A 100 -13.67 2.85 -6.24
N GLU A 101 -12.76 2.05 -5.70
CA GLU A 101 -12.96 1.21 -4.52
C GLU A 101 -12.59 1.99 -3.25
N TYR A 102 -13.34 3.07 -2.97
CA TYR A 102 -13.03 4.00 -1.89
C TYR A 102 -13.09 3.38 -0.47
N PRO A 103 -14.08 2.55 -0.10
CA PRO A 103 -14.14 1.98 1.24
C PRO A 103 -12.88 1.21 1.64
N PRO A 104 -12.37 0.25 0.85
CA PRO A 104 -11.11 -0.43 1.18
C PRO A 104 -9.90 0.50 1.13
N ALA A 105 -9.86 1.49 0.24
CA ALA A 105 -8.78 2.47 0.19
C ALA A 105 -8.70 3.30 1.48
N VAL A 106 -9.82 3.87 1.93
CA VAL A 106 -9.91 4.65 3.17
C VAL A 106 -9.50 3.80 4.37
N ARG A 107 -10.00 2.58 4.46
CA ARG A 107 -9.64 1.65 5.54
C ARG A 107 -8.14 1.38 5.55
N LEU A 108 -7.52 1.14 4.40
CA LEU A 108 -6.08 0.88 4.30
C LEU A 108 -5.26 2.09 4.74
N TYR A 109 -5.66 3.30 4.35
CA TYR A 109 -5.03 4.54 4.84
C TYR A 109 -5.11 4.66 6.36
N LEU A 110 -6.29 4.39 6.95
CA LEU A 110 -6.50 4.47 8.40
C LEU A 110 -5.63 3.47 9.16
N LEU A 111 -5.62 2.21 8.73
CA LEU A 111 -4.84 1.16 9.39
C LEU A 111 -3.34 1.36 9.26
N THR A 112 -2.89 1.92 8.13
CA THR A 112 -1.47 2.26 7.94
C THR A 112 -1.08 3.47 8.79
N ALA A 113 -1.95 4.49 8.89
CA ALA A 113 -1.74 5.62 9.78
C ALA A 113 -1.65 5.20 11.26
N ASP A 114 -2.54 4.29 11.69
CA ASP A 114 -2.49 3.74 13.06
C ASP A 114 -1.16 3.01 13.34
N ALA A 115 -0.68 2.21 12.41
CA ALA A 115 0.59 1.52 12.55
C ALA A 115 1.79 2.47 12.69
N LEU A 116 1.71 3.66 12.08
CA LEU A 116 2.77 4.66 12.08
C LEU A 116 2.64 5.71 13.17
N TRP A 117 1.55 5.71 13.94
CA TRP A 117 1.21 6.81 14.83
C TRP A 117 2.32 7.20 15.82
N GLU A 118 3.02 6.22 16.37
CA GLU A 118 4.11 6.44 17.31
C GLU A 118 5.48 6.59 16.64
N SER A 119 5.70 5.89 15.51
CA SER A 119 7.02 5.84 14.87
C SER A 119 7.25 6.94 13.84
N ASP A 120 6.21 7.33 13.09
CA ASP A 120 6.24 8.42 12.10
C ASP A 120 4.90 9.17 12.07
N PRO A 121 4.66 10.06 13.08
CA PRO A 121 3.42 10.84 13.15
C PRO A 121 3.18 11.72 11.91
N GLY A 122 4.24 12.19 11.28
CA GLY A 122 4.15 13.02 10.07
C GLY A 122 3.57 12.25 8.88
N GLN A 123 4.02 11.02 8.67
CA GLN A 123 3.48 10.15 7.63
C GLN A 123 2.06 9.68 8.00
N ALA A 124 1.80 9.36 9.27
CA ALA A 124 0.47 9.02 9.76
C ALA A 124 -0.56 10.12 9.45
N GLN A 125 -0.21 11.39 9.71
CA GLN A 125 -1.08 12.53 9.40
C GLN A 125 -1.35 12.69 7.89
N ARG A 126 -0.35 12.45 7.03
CA ARG A 126 -0.56 12.49 5.57
C ARG A 126 -1.54 11.41 5.11
N LEU A 127 -1.43 10.21 5.65
CA LEU A 127 -2.35 9.10 5.36
C LEU A 127 -3.77 9.38 5.85
N LEU A 128 -3.92 9.99 7.03
CA LEU A 128 -5.22 10.47 7.52
C LEU A 128 -5.80 11.53 6.59
N GLY A 129 -4.97 12.46 6.10
CA GLY A 129 -5.38 13.46 5.11
C GLY A 129 -5.92 12.81 3.83
N ALA A 130 -5.25 11.79 3.31
CA ALA A 130 -5.72 11.03 2.15
C ALA A 130 -7.07 10.33 2.44
N ALA A 131 -7.22 9.73 3.61
CA ALA A 131 -8.48 9.09 4.01
C ALA A 131 -9.63 10.13 4.08
N VAL A 132 -9.37 11.35 4.58
CA VAL A 132 -10.37 12.44 4.63
C VAL A 132 -10.86 12.82 3.24
N ILE A 133 -9.98 12.89 2.24
CA ILE A 133 -10.34 13.26 0.87
C ILE A 133 -11.38 12.29 0.30
N HIS A 134 -11.22 11.00 0.57
CA HIS A 134 -12.07 9.94 -0.01
C HIS A 134 -13.22 9.47 0.90
N ARG A 135 -13.35 10.05 2.13
CA ARG A 135 -14.38 9.63 3.10
C ARG A 135 -15.81 9.86 2.63
N HIS A 136 -16.02 10.91 1.82
CA HIS A 136 -17.36 11.31 1.36
C HIS A 136 -17.98 10.29 0.39
N ASP A 137 -17.13 9.50 -0.27
CA ASP A 137 -17.53 8.46 -1.18
C ASP A 137 -17.67 7.10 -0.48
N THR A 138 -17.60 7.11 0.87
CA THR A 138 -17.55 5.90 1.69
C THR A 138 -18.64 5.91 2.74
N ASP A 139 -19.48 4.88 2.78
CA ASP A 139 -20.40 4.64 3.90
C ASP A 139 -19.58 4.33 5.17
N PRO A 140 -19.74 5.10 6.26
CA PRO A 140 -19.06 4.83 7.53
C PRO A 140 -19.28 3.40 8.05
N LEU A 141 -20.46 2.82 7.79
CA LEU A 141 -20.78 1.44 8.19
C LEU A 141 -19.98 0.41 7.38
N ALA A 142 -19.69 0.72 6.12
CA ALA A 142 -18.85 -0.14 5.28
C ALA A 142 -17.41 -0.24 5.80
N LEU A 143 -16.91 0.83 6.44
CA LEU A 143 -15.57 0.81 7.07
C LEU A 143 -15.49 -0.14 8.27
N LEU A 144 -16.63 -0.43 8.90
CA LEU A 144 -16.71 -1.32 10.05
C LEU A 144 -16.98 -2.78 9.67
N SER A 145 -17.16 -3.06 8.37
CA SER A 145 -17.42 -4.43 7.90
C SER A 145 -16.21 -5.33 8.10
N PRO A 146 -16.36 -6.48 8.77
CA PRO A 146 -15.31 -7.48 8.89
C PRO A 146 -14.88 -7.98 7.50
N GLY A 147 -13.59 -8.18 7.30
CA GLY A 147 -13.06 -8.77 6.06
C GLY A 147 -12.99 -7.81 4.87
N LEU A 148 -13.22 -6.50 5.04
CA LEU A 148 -13.11 -5.52 3.95
C LEU A 148 -11.70 -5.50 3.33
N ILE A 149 -10.69 -5.78 4.15
CA ILE A 149 -9.30 -5.97 3.72
C ILE A 149 -8.78 -7.25 4.38
N ASP A 150 -8.77 -8.34 3.62
CA ASP A 150 -8.18 -9.58 4.06
C ASP A 150 -6.67 -9.42 4.29
N GLY A 151 -6.18 -9.90 5.43
CA GLY A 151 -4.75 -9.93 5.74
C GLY A 151 -4.17 -8.71 6.43
N VAL A 152 -4.97 -7.73 6.84
CA VAL A 152 -4.50 -6.58 7.63
C VAL A 152 -4.29 -6.93 9.11
N GLY A 153 -4.33 -8.21 9.48
CA GLY A 153 -3.71 -8.76 10.68
C GLY A 153 -4.11 -8.15 12.03
N LEU A 154 -5.30 -7.57 12.15
CA LEU A 154 -5.86 -7.30 13.47
C LEU A 154 -6.31 -8.62 14.08
N ARG A 155 -5.76 -8.97 15.22
CA ARG A 155 -5.88 -10.30 15.83
C ARG A 155 -7.29 -10.61 16.37
N HIS A 156 -8.11 -9.57 16.59
CA HIS A 156 -9.46 -9.69 17.13
C HIS A 156 -10.39 -8.66 16.50
N ALA A 157 -11.61 -9.08 16.16
CA ALA A 157 -12.66 -8.21 15.59
C ALA A 157 -13.04 -7.02 16.49
N GLU A 158 -12.83 -7.15 17.79
CA GLU A 158 -13.10 -6.11 18.78
C GLU A 158 -12.03 -5.01 18.73
N GLU A 159 -10.74 -5.38 18.66
CA GLU A 159 -9.61 -4.47 18.50
C GLU A 159 -9.69 -3.70 17.17
N GLU A 160 -10.15 -4.35 16.11
CA GLU A 160 -10.40 -3.73 14.83
C GLU A 160 -11.46 -2.63 14.93
N ARG A 161 -12.59 -2.89 15.59
CA ARG A 161 -13.67 -1.93 15.78
C ARG A 161 -13.23 -0.71 16.59
N GLU A 162 -12.51 -0.92 17.67
CA GLU A 162 -11.98 0.18 18.51
C GLU A 162 -10.98 1.03 17.73
N THR A 163 -10.07 0.40 17.01
CA THR A 163 -9.08 1.09 16.17
C THR A 163 -9.77 1.93 15.10
N ILE A 164 -10.72 1.36 14.37
CA ILE A 164 -11.45 2.09 13.33
C ILE A 164 -12.30 3.21 13.94
N ALA A 165 -12.99 2.97 15.06
CA ALA A 165 -13.77 4.00 15.73
C ALA A 165 -12.91 5.19 16.18
N ARG A 166 -11.72 4.92 16.75
CA ARG A 166 -10.73 5.93 17.12
C ARG A 166 -10.22 6.72 15.90
N LEU A 167 -9.94 6.04 14.80
CA LEU A 167 -9.46 6.67 13.57
C LEU A 167 -10.55 7.49 12.89
N VAL A 168 -11.78 7.03 12.89
CA VAL A 168 -12.93 7.79 12.39
C VAL A 168 -13.17 9.05 13.23
N ALA A 169 -13.02 8.97 14.55
CA ALA A 169 -13.08 10.15 15.43
C ALA A 169 -11.95 11.15 15.13
N ALA A 170 -10.72 10.66 14.98
CA ALA A 170 -9.57 11.49 14.61
C ALA A 170 -9.73 12.16 13.23
N LEU A 171 -10.39 11.47 12.27
CA LEU A 171 -10.75 12.05 10.99
C LEU A 171 -11.74 13.20 11.10
N ALA A 172 -12.72 13.09 11.99
CA ALA A 172 -13.70 14.15 12.22
C ALA A 172 -13.02 15.43 12.75
N ASP A 173 -12.06 15.26 13.67
CA ASP A 173 -11.28 16.37 14.23
C ASP A 173 -10.34 17.02 13.20
N THR A 174 -9.70 16.22 12.34
CA THR A 174 -8.80 16.73 11.30
C THR A 174 -9.55 17.44 10.16
N GLY A 175 -10.76 16.99 9.85
CA GLY A 175 -11.61 17.60 8.83
C GLY A 175 -12.09 19.00 9.18
N ALA A 176 -12.04 19.39 10.47
CA ALA A 176 -12.34 20.74 10.93
C ALA A 176 -11.16 21.72 10.72
N VAL A 177 -9.94 21.23 10.45
CA VAL A 177 -8.72 22.05 10.39
C VAL A 177 -8.20 22.28 8.96
N SER A 178 -8.62 21.50 7.97
CA SER A 178 -8.00 21.57 6.64
C SER A 178 -9.00 21.66 5.49
N THR A 179 -9.37 22.90 5.14
CA THR A 179 -9.77 23.31 3.78
C THR A 179 -8.56 23.68 2.92
N SER A 180 -7.35 23.28 3.30
CA SER A 180 -6.13 23.52 2.53
C SER A 180 -5.85 22.33 1.64
N THR A 181 -5.90 22.55 0.34
CA THR A 181 -5.47 21.72 -0.77
C THR A 181 -4.18 20.94 -0.45
N ALA A 182 -4.31 19.80 0.21
CA ALA A 182 -3.24 18.81 0.21
C ALA A 182 -3.30 18.11 -1.16
N THR A 183 -2.46 18.58 -2.06
CA THR A 183 -2.24 17.95 -3.36
C THR A 183 -1.81 16.51 -3.12
N ILE A 184 -2.48 15.57 -3.77
CA ILE A 184 -2.24 14.13 -3.73
C ILE A 184 -0.79 13.78 -4.14
N ASP A 185 -0.08 14.72 -4.78
CA ASP A 185 1.31 14.60 -5.21
C ASP A 185 2.33 14.23 -4.11
N GLY A 186 2.02 14.47 -2.84
CA GLY A 186 2.88 14.04 -1.73
C GLY A 186 2.74 12.58 -1.30
N LEU A 187 1.70 11.89 -1.79
CA LEU A 187 1.46 10.46 -1.55
C LEU A 187 1.79 9.60 -2.77
N ALA A 188 1.89 10.24 -3.93
CA ALA A 188 2.35 9.61 -5.15
C ALA A 188 3.88 9.56 -5.15
N PHE A 189 4.43 8.37 -5.03
CA PHE A 189 5.72 7.96 -5.59
C PHE A 189 6.93 8.88 -5.33
N ALA A 190 7.21 9.26 -4.09
CA ALA A 190 8.54 9.67 -3.67
C ALA A 190 9.24 8.54 -2.93
#